data_414a976029e1854cfc1746ae39e827b5
#
_entry.id   414a976029e1854cfc1746ae39e827b5
#
_cell.length_a   1.000
_cell.length_b   1.000
_cell.length_c   1.000
_cell.angle_alpha   90.00
_cell.angle_beta   90.00
_cell.angle_gamma   90.00
#
_symmetry.space_group_name_H-M   'P 1'
#
loop_
_entity.id
_entity.type
_entity.pdbx_description
1 polymer ?
#
loop_
_entity_poly.entity_id
_entity_poly.type
_entity_poly.pdbx_seq_one_letter_code
_entity_poly.pdbx_strand_id
1 'polypeptide(L)'
;LEYTNQEKIDLDIISVNLLALFLEVRQFTTKGKVTENASFRIAQQYKSKLSRYIYEKHSVAEYASMLAVSPNHLNKCVKAATGKSAQELLSEMVILESKVLLKQSTLTVNEIAWKTGKEDPSDFIRFFKSKTGFTPTEYRKMD
;
A
#
# COMPACT_ATOMS: atom_id res chain seq x y z
N LEU A 1 -6.77 32.36 34.96
CA LEU A 1 -5.37 32.57 34.57
C LEU A 1 -4.47 31.35 34.79
N GLU A 2 -4.88 30.37 35.62
CA GLU A 2 -4.11 29.12 35.83
C GLU A 2 -4.37 28.06 34.76
N TYR A 3 -5.54 28.04 34.12
CA TYR A 3 -5.90 27.06 33.08
C TYR A 3 -5.02 27.16 31.81
N THR A 4 -4.63 28.34 31.41
CA THR A 4 -3.83 28.58 30.20
C THR A 4 -2.38 28.12 30.33
N ASN A 5 -1.87 28.01 31.55
CA ASN A 5 -0.48 27.61 31.81
C ASN A 5 -0.34 26.07 31.82
N GLN A 6 -1.37 25.36 32.28
CA GLN A 6 -1.39 23.89 32.32
C GLN A 6 -1.49 23.31 30.92
N GLU A 7 -2.37 23.85 30.06
CA GLU A 7 -2.50 23.41 28.67
C GLU A 7 -1.23 23.64 27.84
N LYS A 8 -0.52 24.73 28.13
CA LYS A 8 0.74 25.06 27.47
C LYS A 8 1.88 24.09 27.86
N ILE A 9 1.90 23.72 29.13
CA ILE A 9 2.87 22.75 29.66
C ILE A 9 2.60 21.34 29.09
N ASP A 10 1.33 20.96 28.97
CA ASP A 10 0.95 19.65 28.40
C ASP A 10 1.30 19.56 26.90
N LEU A 11 1.10 20.62 26.14
CA LEU A 11 1.48 20.70 24.72
C LEU A 11 2.99 20.64 24.52
N ASP A 12 3.76 21.31 25.38
CA ASP A 12 5.22 21.28 25.33
C ASP A 12 5.78 19.89 25.68
N ILE A 13 5.21 19.22 26.67
CA ILE A 13 5.57 17.84 27.05
C ILE A 13 5.25 16.86 25.92
N ILE A 14 4.07 16.98 25.29
CA ILE A 14 3.66 16.17 24.16
C ILE A 14 4.62 16.39 22.97
N SER A 15 4.96 17.64 22.69
CA SER A 15 5.86 18.00 21.60
C SER A 15 7.27 17.44 21.82
N VAL A 16 7.79 17.51 23.04
CA VAL A 16 9.12 16.95 23.40
C VAL A 16 9.11 15.43 23.28
N ASN A 17 8.06 14.77 23.77
CA ASN A 17 7.92 13.32 23.67
C ASN A 17 7.79 12.84 22.21
N LEU A 18 7.04 13.57 21.38
CA LEU A 18 6.89 13.30 19.95
C LEU A 18 8.22 13.47 19.21
N LEU A 19 8.98 14.53 19.55
CA LEU A 19 10.30 14.76 18.99
C LEU A 19 11.29 13.66 19.42
N ALA A 20 11.27 13.25 20.69
CA ALA A 20 12.09 12.18 21.21
C ALA A 20 11.80 10.85 20.49
N LEU A 21 10.51 10.51 20.33
CA LEU A 21 10.07 9.33 19.59
C LEU A 21 10.52 9.38 18.12
N PHE A 22 10.40 10.55 17.49
CA PHE A 22 10.84 10.76 16.12
C PHE A 22 12.36 10.59 15.96
N LEU A 23 13.14 11.07 16.92
CA LEU A 23 14.59 10.91 16.95
C LEU A 23 14.99 9.46 17.21
N GLU A 24 14.27 8.74 18.06
CA GLU A 24 14.48 7.30 18.28
C GLU A 24 14.20 6.50 17.01
N VAL A 25 13.07 6.73 16.35
CA VAL A 25 12.74 6.12 15.05
C VAL A 25 13.82 6.42 14.02
N ARG A 26 14.31 7.66 13.98
CA ARG A 26 15.41 8.05 13.09
C ARG A 26 16.73 7.35 13.43
N GLN A 27 17.02 7.11 14.71
CA GLN A 27 18.20 6.36 15.12
C GLN A 27 18.10 4.87 14.75
N PHE A 28 16.91 4.28 14.82
CA PHE A 28 16.67 2.91 14.33
C PHE A 28 16.89 2.82 12.80
N THR A 29 16.52 3.85 12.05
CA THR A 29 16.78 3.91 10.60
C THR A 29 18.24 4.22 10.25
N THR A 30 19.01 4.82 11.15
CA THR A 30 20.43 5.15 10.89
C THR A 30 21.43 4.16 11.52
N LYS A 31 21.05 3.41 12.56
CA LYS A 31 21.91 2.37 13.18
C LYS A 31 21.87 1.01 12.49
N GLY A 32 20.89 0.74 11.63
CA GLY A 32 21.10 -0.22 10.59
C GLY A 32 22.06 0.42 9.58
N LYS A 33 23.30 -0.04 9.47
CA LYS A 33 23.90 -0.18 8.15
C LYS A 33 22.94 -1.13 7.41
N VAL A 34 21.85 -0.59 6.92
CA VAL A 34 21.17 -1.15 5.77
C VAL A 34 22.24 -1.02 4.69
N THR A 35 23.07 -2.03 4.54
CA THR A 35 23.58 -2.34 3.22
C THR A 35 22.29 -2.36 2.43
N GLU A 36 22.02 -1.28 1.67
CA GLU A 36 20.92 -1.23 0.75
C GLU A 36 21.15 -2.38 -0.19
N ASN A 37 20.70 -3.56 0.23
CA ASN A 37 20.70 -4.73 -0.62
C ASN A 37 19.92 -4.30 -1.85
N ALA A 38 20.47 -4.52 -3.05
CA ALA A 38 19.83 -4.21 -4.31
C ALA A 38 18.39 -4.74 -4.33
N SER A 39 18.13 -5.88 -3.69
CA SER A 39 16.80 -6.45 -3.49
C SER A 39 15.86 -5.54 -2.72
N PHE A 40 16.29 -4.94 -1.63
CA PHE A 40 15.49 -4.00 -0.85
C PHE A 40 15.12 -2.76 -1.66
N ARG A 41 16.08 -2.22 -2.41
CA ARG A 41 15.86 -1.06 -3.27
C ARG A 41 14.81 -1.36 -4.36
N ILE A 42 14.92 -2.49 -5.03
CA ILE A 42 13.97 -2.94 -6.04
C ILE A 42 12.57 -3.12 -5.45
N ALA A 43 12.47 -3.74 -4.26
CA ALA A 43 11.20 -3.90 -3.57
C ALA A 43 10.55 -2.55 -3.20
N GLN A 44 11.33 -1.58 -2.75
CA GLN A 44 10.83 -0.23 -2.44
C GLN A 44 10.36 0.51 -3.71
N GLN A 45 11.12 0.41 -4.78
CA GLN A 45 10.73 0.97 -6.08
C GLN A 45 9.44 0.32 -6.60
N TYR A 46 9.28 -0.98 -6.44
CA TYR A 46 8.07 -1.70 -6.81
C TYR A 46 6.86 -1.20 -6.03
N LYS A 47 6.95 -1.08 -4.71
CA LYS A 47 5.87 -0.52 -3.88
C LYS A 47 5.48 0.89 -4.30
N SER A 48 6.46 1.74 -4.57
CA SER A 48 6.22 3.11 -5.06
C SER A 48 5.51 3.11 -6.42
N LYS A 49 5.92 2.23 -7.34
CA LYS A 49 5.26 2.09 -8.65
C LYS A 49 3.85 1.53 -8.54
N LEU A 50 3.60 0.56 -7.65
CA LEU A 50 2.26 0.05 -7.39
C LEU A 50 1.29 1.17 -7.01
N SER A 51 1.62 2.00 -6.03
CA SER A 51 0.74 3.08 -5.59
C SER A 51 0.51 4.14 -6.66
N ARG A 52 1.48 4.35 -7.54
CA ARG A 52 1.41 5.39 -8.58
C ARG A 52 0.69 4.94 -9.84
N TYR A 53 0.85 3.67 -10.24
CA TYR A 53 0.41 3.18 -11.55
C TYR A 53 -0.65 2.07 -11.47
N ILE A 54 -1.30 1.89 -10.33
CA ILE A 54 -2.25 0.79 -10.10
C ILE A 54 -3.41 0.78 -11.09
N TYR A 55 -3.81 1.93 -11.59
CA TYR A 55 -4.88 2.05 -12.58
C TYR A 55 -4.40 1.92 -14.04
N GLU A 56 -3.10 1.89 -14.27
CA GLU A 56 -2.50 1.86 -15.61
C GLU A 56 -1.78 0.54 -15.90
N LYS A 57 -1.23 -0.10 -14.86
CA LYS A 57 -0.44 -1.33 -14.94
C LYS A 57 -1.07 -2.41 -14.06
N HIS A 58 -1.33 -3.56 -14.66
CA HIS A 58 -2.16 -4.59 -14.05
C HIS A 58 -1.48 -5.94 -13.87
N SER A 59 -0.22 -6.07 -14.30
CA SER A 59 0.55 -7.31 -14.17
C SER A 59 1.94 -7.07 -13.57
N VAL A 60 2.45 -8.06 -12.87
CA VAL A 60 3.83 -8.03 -12.33
C VAL A 60 4.85 -7.84 -13.46
N ALA A 61 4.62 -8.42 -14.64
CA ALA A 61 5.50 -8.27 -15.79
C ALA A 61 5.64 -6.81 -16.27
N GLU A 62 4.55 -6.05 -16.25
CA GLU A 62 4.58 -4.61 -16.60
C GLU A 62 5.41 -3.80 -15.60
N TYR A 63 5.26 -4.07 -14.30
CA TYR A 63 6.08 -3.41 -13.28
C TYR A 63 7.55 -3.83 -13.35
N ALA A 64 7.83 -5.10 -13.60
CA ALA A 64 9.20 -5.57 -13.80
C ALA A 64 9.87 -4.87 -14.99
N SER A 65 9.14 -4.70 -16.09
CA SER A 65 9.59 -3.94 -17.26
C SER A 65 9.90 -2.49 -16.92
N MET A 66 9.06 -1.83 -16.14
CA MET A 66 9.29 -0.44 -15.67
C MET A 66 10.56 -0.33 -14.82
N LEU A 67 10.91 -1.36 -14.08
CA LEU A 67 12.09 -1.42 -13.20
C LEU A 67 13.33 -1.99 -13.92
N ALA A 68 13.21 -2.32 -15.21
CA ALA A 68 14.27 -2.92 -16.03
C ALA A 68 14.83 -4.24 -15.42
N VAL A 69 13.97 -5.05 -14.84
CA VAL A 69 14.28 -6.37 -14.27
C VAL A 69 13.34 -7.44 -14.82
N SER A 70 13.73 -8.70 -14.71
CA SER A 70 12.84 -9.80 -15.04
C SER A 70 11.74 -9.97 -13.96
N PRO A 71 10.56 -10.50 -14.31
CA PRO A 71 9.51 -10.80 -13.31
C PRO A 71 10.00 -11.74 -12.21
N ASN A 72 10.81 -12.73 -12.53
CA ASN A 72 11.42 -13.63 -11.54
C ASN A 72 12.35 -12.90 -10.57
N HIS A 73 13.19 -12.02 -11.08
CA HIS A 73 14.09 -11.22 -10.25
C HIS A 73 13.31 -10.27 -9.34
N LEU A 74 12.30 -9.59 -9.89
CA LEU A 74 11.40 -8.75 -9.10
C LEU A 74 10.75 -9.53 -7.97
N ASN A 75 10.20 -10.72 -8.27
CA ASN A 75 9.56 -11.56 -7.27
C ASN A 75 10.53 -11.99 -6.16
N LYS A 76 11.76 -12.37 -6.52
CA LYS A 76 12.80 -12.72 -5.53
C LYS A 76 13.14 -11.55 -4.61
N CYS A 77 13.31 -10.36 -5.18
CA CYS A 77 13.63 -9.15 -4.41
C CYS A 77 12.49 -8.77 -3.46
N VAL A 78 11.25 -8.78 -3.95
CA VAL A 78 10.07 -8.47 -3.16
C VAL A 78 9.88 -9.48 -2.04
N LYS A 79 10.01 -10.75 -2.33
CA LYS A 79 9.89 -11.83 -1.33
C LYS A 79 10.96 -11.76 -0.25
N ALA A 80 12.20 -11.47 -0.63
CA ALA A 80 13.30 -11.29 0.31
C ALA A 80 13.07 -10.08 1.25
N ALA A 81 12.51 -8.99 0.74
CA ALA A 81 12.30 -7.76 1.49
C ALA A 81 11.01 -7.76 2.32
N THR A 82 9.95 -8.44 1.88
CA THR A 82 8.61 -8.34 2.47
C THR A 82 8.03 -9.66 2.98
N GLY A 83 8.59 -10.79 2.58
CA GLY A 83 8.03 -12.11 2.85
C GLY A 83 6.83 -12.49 1.94
N LYS A 84 6.37 -11.57 1.08
CA LYS A 84 5.26 -11.76 0.16
C LYS A 84 5.75 -11.76 -1.29
N SER A 85 5.02 -12.43 -2.17
CA SER A 85 5.31 -12.38 -3.60
C SER A 85 4.94 -11.01 -4.21
N ALA A 86 5.51 -10.68 -5.35
CA ALA A 86 5.13 -9.47 -6.08
C ALA A 86 3.64 -9.48 -6.46
N GLN A 87 3.10 -10.64 -6.84
CA GLN A 87 1.68 -10.81 -7.16
C GLN A 87 0.77 -10.58 -5.94
N GLU A 88 1.18 -11.03 -4.75
CA GLU A 88 0.43 -10.77 -3.50
C GLU A 88 0.36 -9.28 -3.19
N LEU A 89 1.46 -8.55 -3.31
CA LEU A 89 1.47 -7.11 -3.10
C LEU A 89 0.62 -6.36 -4.13
N LEU A 90 0.65 -6.77 -5.40
CA LEU A 90 -0.21 -6.22 -6.45
C LEU A 90 -1.69 -6.45 -6.11
N SER A 91 -2.04 -7.67 -5.71
CA SER A 91 -3.41 -8.02 -5.31
C SER A 91 -3.89 -7.22 -4.10
N GLU A 92 -3.06 -7.05 -3.09
CA GLU A 92 -3.37 -6.24 -1.92
C GLU A 92 -3.61 -4.77 -2.29
N MET A 93 -2.82 -4.21 -3.19
CA MET A 93 -3.01 -2.84 -3.66
C MET A 93 -4.30 -2.69 -4.46
N VAL A 94 -4.62 -3.64 -5.35
CA VAL A 94 -5.88 -3.65 -6.10
C VAL A 94 -7.08 -3.68 -5.14
N ILE A 95 -7.03 -4.51 -4.10
CA ILE A 95 -8.09 -4.57 -3.10
C ILE A 95 -8.22 -3.25 -2.33
N LEU A 96 -7.11 -2.68 -1.90
CA LEU A 96 -7.09 -1.40 -1.18
C LEU A 96 -7.73 -0.28 -2.02
N GLU A 97 -7.32 -0.13 -3.27
CA GLU A 97 -7.86 0.88 -4.18
C GLU A 97 -9.32 0.61 -4.53
N SER A 98 -9.71 -0.65 -4.68
CA SER A 98 -11.11 -1.03 -4.91
C SER A 98 -12.00 -0.63 -3.73
N LYS A 99 -11.54 -0.83 -2.50
CA LYS A 99 -12.25 -0.39 -1.29
C LYS A 99 -12.44 1.13 -1.25
N VAL A 100 -11.39 1.87 -1.58
CA VAL A 100 -11.43 3.34 -1.67
C VAL A 100 -12.46 3.78 -2.71
N LEU A 101 -12.43 3.22 -3.92
CA LEU A 101 -13.38 3.55 -4.99
C LEU A 101 -14.81 3.18 -4.63
N LEU A 102 -15.03 2.05 -3.96
CA LEU A 102 -16.36 1.64 -3.51
C LEU A 102 -16.97 2.59 -2.48
N LYS A 103 -16.15 3.14 -1.59
CA LYS A 103 -16.61 4.04 -0.51
C LYS A 103 -16.62 5.51 -0.89
N GLN A 104 -15.69 5.96 -1.72
CA GLN A 104 -15.45 7.37 -2.00
C GLN A 104 -15.87 7.82 -3.41
N SER A 105 -16.37 6.92 -4.24
CA SER A 105 -16.84 7.25 -5.57
C SER A 105 -18.21 6.67 -5.87
N THR A 106 -18.84 7.18 -6.93
CA THR A 106 -20.11 6.70 -7.48
C THR A 106 -19.92 5.72 -8.63
N LEU A 107 -18.68 5.28 -8.89
CA LEU A 107 -18.37 4.32 -9.94
C LEU A 107 -19.13 3.02 -9.72
N THR A 108 -19.62 2.44 -10.80
CA THR A 108 -20.23 1.11 -10.77
C THR A 108 -19.18 0.03 -10.49
N VAL A 109 -19.62 -1.13 -10.04
CA VAL A 109 -18.71 -2.29 -9.83
C VAL A 109 -17.98 -2.66 -11.12
N ASN A 110 -18.66 -2.58 -12.28
CA ASN A 110 -18.06 -2.85 -13.57
C ASN A 110 -16.96 -1.83 -13.92
N GLU A 111 -17.21 -0.56 -13.67
CA GLU A 111 -16.21 0.52 -13.89
C GLU A 111 -14.99 0.33 -12.99
N ILE A 112 -15.19 -0.05 -11.73
CA ILE A 112 -14.10 -0.35 -10.80
C ILE A 112 -13.31 -1.58 -11.27
N ALA A 113 -13.99 -2.63 -11.73
CA ALA A 113 -13.34 -3.82 -12.29
C ALA A 113 -12.40 -3.44 -13.44
N TRP A 114 -12.87 -2.67 -14.40
CA TRP A 114 -12.05 -2.21 -15.53
C TRP A 114 -10.89 -1.32 -15.09
N LYS A 115 -11.15 -0.40 -14.18
CA LYS A 115 -10.15 0.52 -13.66
C LYS A 115 -9.00 -0.19 -12.93
N THR A 116 -9.29 -1.32 -12.33
CA THR A 116 -8.33 -2.18 -11.62
C THR A 116 -7.79 -3.33 -12.47
N GLY A 117 -8.07 -3.35 -13.77
CA GLY A 117 -7.49 -4.29 -14.72
C GLY A 117 -8.20 -5.63 -14.87
N LYS A 118 -9.43 -5.72 -14.38
CA LYS A 118 -10.28 -6.91 -14.58
C LYS A 118 -11.24 -6.67 -15.76
N GLU A 119 -10.99 -7.35 -16.86
CA GLU A 119 -11.84 -7.23 -18.05
C GLU A 119 -13.24 -7.80 -17.81
N ASP A 120 -13.34 -8.89 -17.05
CA ASP A 120 -14.61 -9.49 -16.65
C ASP A 120 -15.00 -9.05 -15.24
N PRO A 121 -16.12 -8.32 -15.09
CA PRO A 121 -16.64 -7.95 -13.78
C PRO A 121 -16.89 -9.12 -12.84
N SER A 122 -17.25 -10.30 -13.37
CA SER A 122 -17.47 -11.51 -12.57
C SER A 122 -16.17 -11.99 -11.91
N ASP A 123 -15.05 -11.90 -12.61
CA ASP A 123 -13.72 -12.21 -12.05
C ASP A 123 -13.33 -11.24 -10.95
N PHE A 124 -13.63 -9.95 -11.13
CA PHE A 124 -13.41 -8.96 -10.10
C PHE A 124 -14.24 -9.24 -8.84
N ILE A 125 -15.52 -9.56 -8.98
CA ILE A 125 -16.41 -9.85 -7.86
C ILE A 125 -15.92 -11.07 -7.08
N ARG A 126 -15.55 -12.14 -7.78
CA ARG A 126 -14.97 -13.35 -7.14
C ARG A 126 -13.65 -13.05 -6.44
N PHE A 127 -12.76 -12.32 -7.09
CA PHE A 127 -11.49 -11.90 -6.52
C PHE A 127 -11.67 -11.05 -5.26
N PHE A 128 -12.51 -10.03 -5.33
CA PHE A 128 -12.77 -9.15 -4.20
C PHE A 128 -13.38 -9.92 -3.02
N LYS A 129 -14.38 -10.76 -3.28
CA LYS A 129 -15.01 -11.60 -2.25
C LYS A 129 -14.03 -12.59 -1.64
N SER A 130 -13.15 -13.20 -2.43
CA SER A 130 -12.13 -14.13 -1.92
C SER A 130 -11.13 -13.47 -0.98
N LYS A 131 -10.84 -12.19 -1.19
CA LYS A 131 -9.87 -11.41 -0.39
C LYS A 131 -10.49 -10.71 0.82
N THR A 132 -11.74 -10.30 0.73
CA THR A 132 -12.41 -9.49 1.76
C THR A 132 -13.51 -10.22 2.52
N GLY A 133 -14.02 -11.32 1.98
CA GLY A 133 -15.18 -12.04 2.51
C GLY A 133 -16.54 -11.46 2.07
N PHE A 134 -16.55 -10.31 1.38
CA PHE A 134 -17.74 -9.62 0.94
C PHE A 134 -17.72 -9.35 -0.56
N THR A 135 -18.90 -9.34 -1.21
CA THR A 135 -18.99 -8.82 -2.57
C THR A 135 -18.73 -7.31 -2.58
N PRO A 136 -18.30 -6.73 -3.72
CA PRO A 136 -18.13 -5.28 -3.83
C PRO A 136 -19.42 -4.50 -3.47
N THR A 137 -20.57 -5.00 -3.88
CA THR A 137 -21.85 -4.38 -3.57
C THR A 137 -22.19 -4.42 -2.08
N GLU A 138 -21.96 -5.56 -1.43
CA GLU A 138 -22.12 -5.69 0.03
C GLU A 138 -21.15 -4.75 0.75
N TYR A 139 -19.89 -4.72 0.36
CA TYR A 139 -18.89 -3.85 0.94
C TYR A 139 -19.26 -2.36 0.84
N ARG A 140 -19.77 -1.94 -0.33
CA ARG A 140 -20.21 -0.55 -0.53
C ARG A 140 -21.31 -0.13 0.45
N LYS A 141 -22.20 -1.05 0.82
CA LYS A 141 -23.33 -0.80 1.74
C LYS A 141 -22.97 -0.87 3.22
N MET A 142 -21.80 -1.39 3.56
CA MET A 142 -21.32 -1.45 4.95
C MET A 142 -20.95 -0.04 5.43
N ASP A 143 -21.30 0.29 6.68
CA ASP A 143 -20.93 1.56 7.36
C ASP A 143 -19.49 1.54 7.88
#